data_67e34b574a720e969651cfb1250985ea
#
_entry.id   67e34b574a720e969651cfb1250985ea
#
_cell.length_a   1.000
_cell.length_b   1.000
_cell.length_c   1.000
_cell.angle_alpha   90.00
_cell.angle_beta   90.00
_cell.angle_gamma   90.00
#
_symmetry.space_group_name_H-M   'P 1'
#
loop_
_entity.id
_entity.type
_entity.pdbx_description
1 polymer ?
#
loop_
_entity_poly.entity_id
_entity_poly.type
_entity_poly.pdbx_seq_one_letter_code
_entity_poly.pdbx_strand_id
1 'polypeptide(L)'
;MIRVNGSEISEETIGREMQYHPADSREEAWENAAMALVVRELLIQQADQQAVVAPAPTGEEDESTEEERQIDALLKQELQVPEPDREACRRFYDNNKSRFRKPDRFQVAHILLPASPEEEIARESVRVQAQELLDILLATPERFGPLAREHSACPSKEEDGDLGWVMKGQTVPEFETFLYEAVPGQLIPIPVPTPYGYHVVDVKAREGGEEIDFEEAKETIAAYLQEQAWRRAVRQYISILAGQADIEGLEIEAAGSPLVQ
;
A
#
# COMPACT_ATOMS: atom_id res chain seq x y z
N MET A 1 18.59 29.92 -3.44
CA MET A 1 19.84 29.52 -2.75
C MET A 1 19.56 29.33 -1.28
N ILE A 2 19.85 28.16 -0.75
CA ILE A 2 19.62 27.78 0.65
C ILE A 2 20.98 27.64 1.34
N ARG A 3 21.06 28.02 2.61
CA ARG A 3 22.27 27.81 3.43
C ARG A 3 21.92 27.14 4.76
N VAL A 4 22.81 26.25 5.20
CA VAL A 4 22.72 25.56 6.50
C VAL A 4 24.03 25.74 7.24
N ASN A 5 24.03 26.54 8.30
CA ASN A 5 25.23 26.89 9.09
C ASN A 5 26.39 27.41 8.20
N GLY A 6 26.04 28.16 7.13
CA GLY A 6 27.00 28.71 6.16
C GLY A 6 27.36 27.78 4.99
N SER A 7 26.98 26.50 5.02
CA SER A 7 27.11 25.59 3.87
C SER A 7 26.03 25.85 2.85
N GLU A 8 26.38 25.95 1.55
CA GLU A 8 25.47 26.35 0.48
C GLU A 8 24.89 25.14 -0.24
N ILE A 9 23.55 25.09 -0.38
CA ILE A 9 22.82 24.14 -1.21
C ILE A 9 22.39 24.86 -2.48
N SER A 10 22.98 24.46 -3.63
CA SER A 10 22.75 25.12 -4.90
C SER A 10 21.41 24.76 -5.53
N GLU A 11 20.84 25.66 -6.34
CA GLU A 11 19.63 25.38 -7.14
C GLU A 11 19.82 24.20 -8.11
N GLU A 12 21.04 23.97 -8.59
CA GLU A 12 21.35 22.83 -9.44
C GLU A 12 21.26 21.52 -8.68
N THR A 13 21.72 21.50 -7.42
CA THR A 13 21.63 20.33 -6.55
C THR A 13 20.18 20.00 -6.21
N ILE A 14 19.37 21.04 -5.88
CA ILE A 14 17.93 20.87 -5.63
C ILE A 14 17.24 20.36 -6.90
N GLY A 15 17.57 20.92 -8.06
CA GLY A 15 16.98 20.48 -9.33
C GLY A 15 17.27 19.01 -9.68
N ARG A 16 18.44 18.49 -9.30
CA ARG A 16 18.78 17.07 -9.45
C ARG A 16 18.03 16.20 -8.44
N GLU A 17 17.86 16.67 -7.22
CA GLU A 17 17.16 15.93 -6.15
C GLU A 17 15.66 15.80 -6.43
N MET A 18 15.04 16.76 -7.11
CA MET A 18 13.61 16.75 -7.43
C MET A 18 13.13 15.46 -8.13
N GLN A 19 14.00 14.78 -8.89
CA GLN A 19 13.63 13.51 -9.56
C GLN A 19 13.25 12.39 -8.59
N TYR A 20 13.70 12.48 -7.34
CA TYR A 20 13.41 11.50 -6.28
C TYR A 20 12.22 11.91 -5.42
N HIS A 21 11.66 13.12 -5.64
CA HIS A 21 10.53 13.67 -4.89
C HIS A 21 9.35 14.01 -5.81
N PRO A 22 8.68 13.00 -6.41
CA PRO A 22 7.53 13.24 -7.26
C PRO A 22 6.40 13.88 -6.45
N ALA A 23 5.78 14.96 -6.99
CA ALA A 23 4.70 15.70 -6.38
C ALA A 23 3.71 16.19 -7.45
N ASP A 24 2.55 16.69 -7.03
CA ASP A 24 1.51 17.17 -7.93
C ASP A 24 1.90 18.49 -8.65
N SER A 25 2.87 19.22 -8.09
CA SER A 25 3.40 20.45 -8.69
C SER A 25 4.93 20.47 -8.65
N ARG A 26 5.51 21.27 -9.56
CA ARG A 26 6.96 21.49 -9.57
C ARG A 26 7.45 22.25 -8.32
N GLU A 27 6.62 23.12 -7.77
CA GLU A 27 6.92 23.90 -6.57
C GLU A 27 7.02 22.98 -5.35
N GLU A 28 6.04 22.11 -5.17
CA GLU A 28 6.03 21.09 -4.10
C GLU A 28 7.20 20.10 -4.23
N ALA A 29 7.52 19.64 -5.47
CA ALA A 29 8.68 18.78 -5.70
C ALA A 29 10.00 19.50 -5.34
N TRP A 30 10.08 20.80 -5.60
CA TRP A 30 11.24 21.63 -5.24
C TRP A 30 11.35 21.79 -3.72
N GLU A 31 10.25 22.07 -3.02
CA GLU A 31 10.22 22.19 -1.55
C GLU A 31 10.61 20.90 -0.87
N ASN A 32 10.06 19.76 -1.34
CA ASN A 32 10.39 18.45 -0.81
C ASN A 32 11.87 18.09 -1.00
N ALA A 33 12.43 18.35 -2.19
CA ALA A 33 13.83 18.13 -2.49
C ALA A 33 14.75 19.05 -1.67
N ALA A 34 14.39 20.34 -1.56
CA ALA A 34 15.13 21.31 -0.76
C ALA A 34 15.15 20.88 0.72
N MET A 35 14.01 20.46 1.27
CA MET A 35 13.89 19.99 2.64
C MET A 35 14.76 18.74 2.88
N ALA A 36 14.73 17.76 1.96
CA ALA A 36 15.55 16.56 2.06
C ALA A 36 17.05 16.89 2.11
N LEU A 37 17.51 17.81 1.25
CA LEU A 37 18.91 18.23 1.23
C LEU A 37 19.31 19.00 2.48
N VAL A 38 18.44 19.85 3.03
CA VAL A 38 18.71 20.54 4.31
C VAL A 38 18.83 19.55 5.46
N VAL A 39 17.91 18.58 5.54
CA VAL A 39 17.96 17.53 6.55
C VAL A 39 19.26 16.72 6.42
N ARG A 40 19.63 16.33 5.20
CA ARG A 40 20.89 15.61 4.93
C ARG A 40 22.10 16.41 5.39
N GLU A 41 22.18 17.69 5.04
CA GLU A 41 23.27 18.58 5.43
C GLU A 41 23.39 18.73 6.96
N LEU A 42 22.24 18.88 7.67
CA LEU A 42 22.22 18.94 9.13
C LEU A 42 22.79 17.67 9.76
N LEU A 43 22.42 16.51 9.24
CA LEU A 43 22.88 15.22 9.76
C LEU A 43 24.37 14.98 9.47
N ILE A 44 24.85 15.36 8.28
CA ILE A 44 26.28 15.27 7.93
C ILE A 44 27.11 16.19 8.83
N GLN A 45 26.72 17.44 8.99
CA GLN A 45 27.44 18.38 9.86
C GLN A 45 27.49 17.88 11.31
N GLN A 46 26.40 17.29 11.78
CA GLN A 46 26.37 16.71 13.13
C GLN A 46 27.27 15.47 13.23
N ALA A 47 27.29 14.62 12.21
CA ALA A 47 28.17 13.46 12.17
C ALA A 47 29.66 13.87 12.17
N ASP A 48 30.01 14.89 11.37
CA ASP A 48 31.36 15.44 11.32
C ASP A 48 31.77 16.08 12.66
N GLN A 49 30.87 16.84 13.28
CA GLN A 49 31.10 17.43 14.60
C GLN A 49 31.40 16.39 15.67
N GLN A 50 30.74 15.23 15.57
CA GLN A 50 30.95 14.10 16.49
C GLN A 50 32.04 13.14 16.04
N ALA A 51 32.71 13.41 14.93
CA ALA A 51 33.74 12.55 14.33
C ALA A 51 33.23 11.11 14.08
N VAL A 52 31.95 10.98 13.68
CA VAL A 52 31.35 9.70 13.31
C VAL A 52 31.96 9.23 11.99
N VAL A 53 32.53 8.03 12.00
CA VAL A 53 33.13 7.43 10.78
C VAL A 53 32.11 6.53 10.10
N ALA A 54 31.98 6.69 8.79
CA ALA A 54 31.15 5.80 8.00
C ALA A 54 31.69 4.35 8.07
N PRO A 55 30.85 3.36 8.41
CA PRO A 55 31.27 1.96 8.38
C PRO A 55 31.57 1.51 6.95
N ALA A 56 32.37 0.47 6.80
CA ALA A 56 32.58 -0.14 5.50
C ALA A 56 31.26 -0.70 4.93
N PRO A 57 31.09 -0.72 3.59
CA PRO A 57 29.92 -1.33 2.98
C PRO A 57 29.75 -2.80 3.42
N THR A 58 28.50 -3.21 3.60
CA THR A 58 28.16 -4.55 4.15
C THR A 58 28.30 -5.69 3.13
N GLY A 59 28.62 -5.39 1.87
CA GLY A 59 28.83 -6.36 0.80
C GLY A 59 28.97 -5.69 -0.57
N GLU A 60 29.18 -6.50 -1.61
CA GLU A 60 29.29 -6.00 -3.00
C GLU A 60 27.97 -5.44 -3.56
N GLU A 61 26.84 -5.78 -2.94
CA GLU A 61 25.49 -5.29 -3.32
C GLU A 61 25.08 -4.05 -2.53
N ASP A 62 25.92 -3.54 -1.64
CA ASP A 62 25.65 -2.33 -0.85
C ASP A 62 25.93 -1.08 -1.69
N GLU A 63 24.88 -0.55 -2.32
CA GLU A 63 24.93 0.67 -3.13
C GLU A 63 24.90 1.96 -2.31
N SER A 64 24.88 1.90 -0.96
CA SER A 64 24.84 3.07 -0.10
C SER A 64 26.10 3.93 -0.23
N THR A 65 25.91 5.24 -0.29
CA THR A 65 27.01 6.19 -0.31
C THR A 65 27.72 6.26 1.05
N GLU A 66 28.94 6.78 1.07
CA GLU A 66 29.67 7.00 2.33
C GLU A 66 28.90 7.91 3.30
N GLU A 67 28.27 8.96 2.77
CA GLU A 67 27.44 9.90 3.55
C GLU A 67 26.21 9.23 4.16
N GLU A 68 25.51 8.37 3.40
CA GLU A 68 24.37 7.61 3.90
C GLU A 68 24.77 6.67 5.05
N ARG A 69 25.89 5.99 4.93
CA ARG A 69 26.41 5.12 6.00
C ARG A 69 26.84 5.93 7.23
N GLN A 70 27.42 7.13 7.02
CA GLN A 70 27.80 8.03 8.11
C GLN A 70 26.56 8.53 8.87
N ILE A 71 25.50 8.97 8.16
CA ILE A 71 24.23 9.37 8.74
C ILE A 71 23.59 8.22 9.52
N ASP A 72 23.59 7.03 8.95
CA ASP A 72 23.04 5.82 9.59
C ASP A 72 23.79 5.49 10.88
N ALA A 73 25.11 5.62 10.87
CA ALA A 73 25.94 5.43 12.06
C ALA A 73 25.68 6.48 13.13
N LEU A 74 25.52 7.77 12.76
CA LEU A 74 25.13 8.84 13.66
C LEU A 74 23.77 8.53 14.31
N LEU A 75 22.76 8.23 13.53
CA LEU A 75 21.41 7.96 14.04
C LEU A 75 21.40 6.76 14.98
N LYS A 76 22.13 5.69 14.67
CA LYS A 76 22.27 4.52 15.57
C LYS A 76 23.00 4.84 16.87
N GLN A 77 23.93 5.77 16.84
CA GLN A 77 24.66 6.23 18.03
C GLN A 77 23.79 7.12 18.93
N GLU A 78 23.06 8.07 18.34
CA GLU A 78 22.29 9.07 19.05
C GLU A 78 20.93 8.57 19.53
N LEU A 79 20.30 7.66 18.78
CA LEU A 79 18.93 7.25 19.01
C LEU A 79 18.88 5.86 19.66
N GLN A 80 18.52 5.84 20.93
CA GLN A 80 18.23 4.61 21.65
C GLN A 80 16.71 4.45 21.75
N VAL A 81 16.16 3.64 20.87
CA VAL A 81 14.73 3.32 20.86
C VAL A 81 14.54 1.93 21.49
N PRO A 82 13.89 1.84 22.67
CA PRO A 82 13.66 0.56 23.31
C PRO A 82 12.74 -0.32 22.48
N GLU A 83 12.99 -1.62 22.48
CA GLU A 83 12.10 -2.59 21.87
C GLU A 83 10.74 -2.56 22.58
N PRO A 84 9.63 -2.67 21.82
CA PRO A 84 8.31 -2.71 22.42
C PRO A 84 8.13 -4.00 23.24
N ASP A 85 7.72 -3.86 24.47
CA ASP A 85 7.42 -4.99 25.33
C ASP A 85 6.14 -5.74 24.90
N ARG A 86 5.95 -6.93 25.44
CA ARG A 86 4.77 -7.75 25.16
C ARG A 86 3.45 -7.03 25.47
N GLU A 87 3.44 -6.18 26.49
CA GLU A 87 2.24 -5.45 26.91
C GLU A 87 1.89 -4.33 25.90
N ALA A 88 2.87 -3.62 25.37
CA ALA A 88 2.69 -2.63 24.32
C ALA A 88 2.14 -3.30 23.04
N CYS A 89 2.72 -4.44 22.64
CA CYS A 89 2.22 -5.23 21.52
C CYS A 89 0.78 -5.70 21.75
N ARG A 90 0.46 -6.16 22.96
CA ARG A 90 -0.90 -6.61 23.29
C ARG A 90 -1.91 -5.46 23.25
N ARG A 91 -1.59 -4.30 23.81
CA ARG A 91 -2.44 -3.11 23.72
C ARG A 91 -2.70 -2.69 22.27
N PHE A 92 -1.65 -2.73 21.43
CA PHE A 92 -1.81 -2.43 20.02
C PHE A 92 -2.73 -3.42 19.31
N TYR A 93 -2.54 -4.72 19.54
CA TYR A 93 -3.40 -5.77 19.01
C TYR A 93 -4.86 -5.58 19.39
N ASP A 94 -5.14 -5.40 20.69
CA ASP A 94 -6.50 -5.28 21.22
C ASP A 94 -7.23 -4.04 20.67
N ASN A 95 -6.49 -2.94 20.45
CA ASN A 95 -7.04 -1.72 19.87
C ASN A 95 -7.20 -1.76 18.34
N ASN A 96 -6.61 -2.76 17.67
CA ASN A 96 -6.59 -2.86 16.21
C ASN A 96 -7.02 -4.23 15.68
N LYS A 97 -7.86 -4.96 16.38
CA LYS A 97 -8.27 -6.34 16.04
C LYS A 97 -8.77 -6.51 14.60
N SER A 98 -9.45 -5.49 14.07
CA SER A 98 -9.93 -5.50 12.69
C SER A 98 -8.82 -5.60 11.63
N ARG A 99 -7.58 -5.22 11.98
CA ARG A 99 -6.40 -5.30 11.11
C ARG A 99 -5.74 -6.67 11.15
N PHE A 100 -6.02 -7.46 12.18
CA PHE A 100 -5.44 -8.79 12.40
C PHE A 100 -6.44 -9.87 12.02
N ARG A 101 -6.76 -9.90 10.72
CA ARG A 101 -7.65 -10.92 10.13
C ARG A 101 -7.01 -11.42 8.85
N LYS A 102 -7.13 -12.70 8.61
CA LYS A 102 -6.73 -13.28 7.33
C LYS A 102 -7.58 -12.66 6.22
N PRO A 103 -7.00 -12.30 5.08
CA PRO A 103 -7.77 -11.76 3.97
C PRO A 103 -8.83 -12.76 3.53
N ASP A 104 -10.02 -12.26 3.23
CA ASP A 104 -11.05 -13.07 2.60
C ASP A 104 -10.61 -13.50 1.21
N ARG A 105 -10.86 -14.76 0.87
CA ARG A 105 -10.76 -15.30 -0.48
C ARG A 105 -12.03 -16.04 -0.84
N PHE A 106 -12.40 -15.95 -2.10
CA PHE A 106 -13.63 -16.51 -2.63
C PHE A 106 -13.29 -17.50 -3.75
N GLN A 107 -13.84 -18.70 -3.70
CA GLN A 107 -13.79 -19.61 -4.84
C GLN A 107 -14.98 -19.29 -5.75
N VAL A 108 -14.70 -18.85 -6.96
CA VAL A 108 -15.69 -18.23 -7.84
C VAL A 108 -15.67 -18.84 -9.22
N ALA A 109 -16.85 -19.05 -9.79
CA ALA A 109 -17.02 -19.25 -11.22
C ALA A 109 -17.90 -18.14 -11.78
N HIS A 110 -17.66 -17.72 -13.04
CA HIS A 110 -18.46 -16.69 -13.68
C HIS A 110 -18.72 -16.93 -15.17
N ILE A 111 -19.79 -16.32 -15.68
CA ILE A 111 -20.11 -16.19 -17.10
C ILE A 111 -20.11 -14.70 -17.42
N LEU A 112 -19.18 -14.23 -18.23
CA LEU A 112 -19.12 -12.83 -18.67
C LEU A 112 -19.85 -12.65 -20.00
N LEU A 113 -20.88 -11.82 -20.00
CA LEU A 113 -21.55 -11.30 -21.19
C LEU A 113 -21.05 -9.87 -21.45
N PRO A 114 -20.26 -9.63 -22.51
CA PRO A 114 -19.61 -8.35 -22.72
C PRO A 114 -20.61 -7.28 -23.12
N ALA A 115 -20.48 -6.08 -22.54
CA ALA A 115 -21.28 -4.91 -22.89
C ALA A 115 -20.52 -3.64 -22.56
N SER A 116 -20.33 -2.77 -23.56
CA SER A 116 -19.69 -1.47 -23.36
C SER A 116 -20.55 -0.56 -22.46
N PRO A 117 -19.95 0.16 -21.52
CA PRO A 117 -20.66 1.16 -20.70
C PRO A 117 -21.30 2.28 -21.55
N GLU A 118 -20.73 2.56 -22.73
CA GLU A 118 -21.15 3.66 -23.62
C GLU A 118 -22.39 3.31 -24.47
N GLU A 119 -22.71 2.02 -24.62
CA GLU A 119 -23.80 1.53 -25.44
C GLU A 119 -25.03 1.11 -24.61
N GLU A 120 -25.77 2.08 -24.07
CA GLU A 120 -26.85 1.85 -23.11
C GLU A 120 -27.92 0.85 -23.58
N ILE A 121 -28.36 0.93 -24.87
CA ILE A 121 -29.39 0.03 -25.42
C ILE A 121 -28.84 -1.41 -25.56
N ALA A 122 -27.61 -1.55 -26.05
CA ALA A 122 -26.98 -2.87 -26.20
C ALA A 122 -26.73 -3.47 -24.79
N ARG A 123 -26.30 -2.62 -23.82
CA ARG A 123 -26.05 -3.02 -22.45
C ARG A 123 -27.30 -3.55 -21.75
N GLU A 124 -28.46 -2.92 -21.96
CA GLU A 124 -29.74 -3.41 -21.43
C GLU A 124 -30.15 -4.76 -22.05
N SER A 125 -29.93 -4.96 -23.35
CA SER A 125 -30.17 -6.26 -23.98
C SER A 125 -29.28 -7.36 -23.39
N VAL A 126 -28.01 -7.07 -23.12
CA VAL A 126 -27.08 -8.02 -22.50
C VAL A 126 -27.47 -8.29 -21.02
N ARG A 127 -27.95 -7.30 -20.29
CA ARG A 127 -28.50 -7.49 -18.94
C ARG A 127 -29.65 -8.49 -18.92
N VAL A 128 -30.57 -8.38 -19.88
CA VAL A 128 -31.69 -9.32 -20.01
C VAL A 128 -31.18 -10.75 -20.33
N GLN A 129 -30.24 -10.90 -21.25
CA GLN A 129 -29.61 -12.19 -21.52
C GLN A 129 -28.94 -12.80 -20.29
N ALA A 130 -28.20 -11.97 -19.51
CA ALA A 130 -27.58 -12.42 -18.26
C ALA A 130 -28.63 -12.88 -17.24
N GLN A 131 -29.79 -12.20 -17.17
CA GLN A 131 -30.89 -12.60 -16.30
C GLN A 131 -31.52 -13.93 -16.76
N GLU A 132 -31.71 -14.13 -18.06
CA GLU A 132 -32.22 -15.40 -18.60
C GLU A 132 -31.28 -16.58 -18.26
N LEU A 133 -29.96 -16.38 -18.40
CA LEU A 133 -28.99 -17.40 -18.03
C LEU A 133 -29.03 -17.68 -16.51
N LEU A 134 -29.13 -16.63 -15.71
CA LEU A 134 -29.26 -16.76 -14.25
C LEU A 134 -30.51 -17.55 -13.87
N ASP A 135 -31.67 -17.27 -14.49
CA ASP A 135 -32.93 -17.97 -14.23
C ASP A 135 -32.83 -19.47 -14.57
N ILE A 136 -32.17 -19.80 -15.69
CA ILE A 136 -31.85 -21.19 -16.02
C ILE A 136 -30.97 -21.85 -14.98
N LEU A 137 -29.93 -21.16 -14.50
CA LEU A 137 -28.98 -21.69 -13.54
C LEU A 137 -29.55 -21.81 -12.14
N LEU A 138 -30.47 -20.95 -11.75
CA LEU A 138 -31.22 -21.09 -10.49
C LEU A 138 -32.08 -22.36 -10.47
N ALA A 139 -32.60 -22.77 -11.64
CA ALA A 139 -33.37 -23.99 -11.78
C ALA A 139 -32.50 -25.25 -11.98
N THR A 140 -31.35 -25.10 -12.63
CA THR A 140 -30.46 -26.20 -13.04
C THR A 140 -28.98 -25.82 -12.87
N PRO A 141 -28.47 -25.72 -11.62
CA PRO A 141 -27.09 -25.25 -11.33
C PRO A 141 -25.98 -26.07 -12.02
N GLU A 142 -26.21 -27.35 -12.26
CA GLU A 142 -25.29 -28.28 -12.93
C GLU A 142 -24.98 -27.87 -14.38
N ARG A 143 -25.78 -26.99 -14.98
CA ARG A 143 -25.55 -26.45 -16.34
C ARG A 143 -24.55 -25.31 -16.38
N PHE A 144 -23.98 -24.88 -15.24
CA PHE A 144 -23.08 -23.71 -15.20
C PHE A 144 -21.90 -23.87 -16.17
N GLY A 145 -21.14 -24.95 -16.09
CA GLY A 145 -20.00 -25.18 -16.96
C GLY A 145 -20.34 -25.19 -18.46
N PRO A 146 -21.34 -25.97 -18.89
CA PRO A 146 -21.83 -25.93 -20.29
C PRO A 146 -22.21 -24.52 -20.77
N LEU A 147 -22.96 -23.77 -19.98
CA LEU A 147 -23.37 -22.41 -20.32
C LEU A 147 -22.19 -21.41 -20.30
N ALA A 148 -21.23 -21.61 -19.41
CA ALA A 148 -20.00 -20.82 -19.40
C ALA A 148 -19.20 -21.01 -20.70
N ARG A 149 -19.04 -22.26 -21.17
CA ARG A 149 -18.35 -22.56 -22.42
C ARG A 149 -19.07 -21.95 -23.63
N GLU A 150 -20.40 -21.94 -23.61
CA GLU A 150 -21.22 -21.47 -24.71
C GLU A 150 -21.32 -19.95 -24.80
N HIS A 151 -21.48 -19.27 -23.67
CA HIS A 151 -21.86 -17.85 -23.60
C HIS A 151 -20.79 -16.91 -23.05
N SER A 152 -19.81 -17.43 -22.27
CA SER A 152 -18.84 -16.53 -21.64
C SER A 152 -17.80 -15.99 -22.62
N ALA A 153 -17.54 -14.69 -22.55
CA ALA A 153 -16.43 -14.04 -23.23
C ALA A 153 -15.10 -14.12 -22.46
N CYS A 154 -15.14 -14.57 -21.19
CA CYS A 154 -13.93 -14.73 -20.40
C CYS A 154 -13.17 -16.00 -20.82
N PRO A 155 -11.81 -15.97 -20.86
CA PRO A 155 -11.00 -17.17 -21.11
C PRO A 155 -11.28 -18.33 -20.15
N SER A 156 -11.72 -18.06 -18.92
CA SER A 156 -12.09 -19.08 -17.94
C SER A 156 -13.21 -20.03 -18.42
N LYS A 157 -13.90 -19.70 -19.48
CA LYS A 157 -14.91 -20.59 -20.10
C LYS A 157 -14.36 -21.97 -20.43
N GLU A 158 -13.08 -22.10 -20.76
CA GLU A 158 -12.41 -23.37 -21.04
C GLU A 158 -12.33 -24.27 -19.81
N GLU A 159 -12.43 -23.67 -18.62
CA GLU A 159 -12.44 -24.30 -17.30
C GLU A 159 -13.80 -24.14 -16.62
N ASP A 160 -14.89 -24.26 -17.39
CA ASP A 160 -16.27 -24.17 -16.89
C ASP A 160 -16.62 -22.84 -16.20
N GLY A 161 -15.90 -21.77 -16.53
CA GLY A 161 -16.06 -20.46 -15.92
C GLY A 161 -15.29 -20.28 -14.61
N ASP A 162 -14.52 -21.28 -14.17
CA ASP A 162 -13.80 -21.23 -12.89
C ASP A 162 -12.68 -20.19 -12.90
N LEU A 163 -12.70 -19.30 -11.92
CA LEU A 163 -11.63 -18.32 -11.64
C LEU A 163 -10.70 -18.79 -10.52
N GLY A 164 -10.98 -19.94 -9.90
CA GLY A 164 -10.28 -20.40 -8.71
C GLY A 164 -10.53 -19.49 -7.51
N TRP A 165 -9.51 -19.36 -6.66
CA TRP A 165 -9.55 -18.51 -5.49
C TRP A 165 -9.18 -17.07 -5.81
N VAL A 166 -10.12 -16.15 -5.58
CA VAL A 166 -10.00 -14.73 -5.83
C VAL A 166 -9.89 -13.97 -4.51
N MET A 167 -8.92 -13.07 -4.41
CA MET A 167 -8.70 -12.19 -3.26
C MET A 167 -8.98 -10.73 -3.63
N LYS A 168 -9.11 -9.87 -2.61
CA LYS A 168 -9.26 -8.43 -2.78
C LYS A 168 -8.14 -7.84 -3.63
N GLY A 169 -8.49 -7.01 -4.61
CA GLY A 169 -7.55 -6.37 -5.55
C GLY A 169 -7.22 -7.20 -6.78
N GLN A 170 -7.76 -8.42 -6.92
CA GLN A 170 -7.56 -9.27 -8.10
C GLN A 170 -8.67 -9.12 -9.16
N THR A 171 -9.77 -8.48 -8.80
CA THR A 171 -10.88 -8.17 -9.71
C THR A 171 -11.26 -6.70 -9.59
N VAL A 172 -12.19 -6.26 -10.45
CA VAL A 172 -12.66 -4.86 -10.38
C VAL A 172 -13.51 -4.63 -9.13
N PRO A 173 -13.48 -3.40 -8.56
CA PRO A 173 -14.19 -3.09 -7.30
C PRO A 173 -15.68 -3.40 -7.32
N GLU A 174 -16.32 -3.21 -8.47
CA GLU A 174 -17.74 -3.51 -8.66
C GLU A 174 -18.02 -5.00 -8.47
N PHE A 175 -17.17 -5.87 -9.02
CA PHE A 175 -17.30 -7.32 -8.86
C PHE A 175 -17.05 -7.76 -7.41
N GLU A 176 -16.01 -7.20 -6.77
CA GLU A 176 -15.67 -7.49 -5.38
C GLU A 176 -16.80 -7.14 -4.41
N THR A 177 -17.48 -6.01 -4.62
CA THR A 177 -18.61 -5.58 -3.76
C THR A 177 -19.66 -6.68 -3.67
N PHE A 178 -20.03 -7.29 -4.80
CA PHE A 178 -21.01 -8.39 -4.82
C PHE A 178 -20.47 -9.68 -4.20
N LEU A 179 -19.17 -9.97 -4.34
CA LEU A 179 -18.58 -11.15 -3.70
C LEU A 179 -18.64 -11.07 -2.16
N TYR A 180 -18.40 -9.88 -1.59
CA TYR A 180 -18.45 -9.69 -0.14
C TYR A 180 -19.86 -9.81 0.44
N GLU A 181 -20.90 -9.50 -0.36
CA GLU A 181 -22.30 -9.62 0.01
C GLU A 181 -22.88 -11.02 -0.29
N ALA A 182 -22.18 -11.81 -1.10
CA ALA A 182 -22.66 -13.12 -1.54
C ALA A 182 -22.69 -14.16 -0.41
N VAL A 183 -23.64 -15.09 -0.51
CA VAL A 183 -23.72 -16.27 0.34
C VAL A 183 -22.94 -17.40 -0.31
N PRO A 184 -21.87 -17.93 0.32
CA PRO A 184 -21.12 -19.06 -0.24
C PRO A 184 -21.99 -20.28 -0.49
N GLY A 185 -21.72 -20.98 -1.59
CA GLY A 185 -22.49 -22.12 -2.06
C GLY A 185 -23.71 -21.73 -2.88
N GLN A 186 -23.84 -20.46 -3.30
CA GLN A 186 -24.99 -19.96 -4.07
C GLN A 186 -24.57 -19.06 -5.22
N LEU A 187 -25.39 -19.04 -6.26
CA LEU A 187 -25.35 -18.03 -7.31
C LEU A 187 -25.73 -16.65 -6.72
N ILE A 188 -25.06 -15.60 -7.16
CA ILE A 188 -25.51 -14.23 -6.89
C ILE A 188 -26.86 -14.02 -7.61
N PRO A 189 -27.94 -13.61 -6.91
CA PRO A 189 -29.31 -13.66 -7.43
C PRO A 189 -29.63 -12.56 -8.45
N ILE A 190 -28.63 -11.81 -8.91
CA ILE A 190 -28.76 -10.78 -9.93
C ILE A 190 -27.53 -10.80 -10.84
N PRO A 191 -27.65 -10.41 -12.13
CA PRO A 191 -26.49 -10.16 -12.97
C PRO A 191 -25.61 -9.05 -12.38
N VAL A 192 -24.33 -9.33 -12.15
CA VAL A 192 -23.36 -8.40 -11.58
C VAL A 192 -22.84 -7.45 -12.65
N PRO A 193 -23.11 -6.13 -12.55
CA PRO A 193 -22.62 -5.16 -13.51
C PRO A 193 -21.15 -4.80 -13.24
N THR A 194 -20.33 -4.74 -14.30
CA THR A 194 -18.96 -4.24 -14.28
C THR A 194 -18.70 -3.38 -15.52
N PRO A 195 -17.56 -2.66 -15.61
CA PRO A 195 -17.18 -1.97 -16.85
C PRO A 195 -17.08 -2.89 -18.08
N TYR A 196 -16.84 -4.18 -17.89
CA TYR A 196 -16.72 -5.16 -18.98
C TYR A 196 -18.06 -5.71 -19.50
N GLY A 197 -19.13 -5.59 -18.72
CA GLY A 197 -20.44 -6.15 -19.04
C GLY A 197 -21.17 -6.66 -17.82
N TYR A 198 -21.97 -7.71 -18.01
CA TYR A 198 -22.70 -8.38 -16.94
C TYR A 198 -22.14 -9.77 -16.68
N HIS A 199 -22.06 -10.13 -15.41
CA HIS A 199 -21.58 -11.44 -14.97
C HIS A 199 -22.70 -12.20 -14.28
N VAL A 200 -22.84 -13.47 -14.62
CA VAL A 200 -23.55 -14.45 -13.79
C VAL A 200 -22.48 -15.13 -12.93
N VAL A 201 -22.62 -15.08 -11.61
CA VAL A 201 -21.56 -15.45 -10.66
C VAL A 201 -22.02 -16.54 -9.73
N ASP A 202 -21.24 -17.61 -9.63
CA ASP A 202 -21.37 -18.68 -8.65
C ASP A 202 -20.25 -18.56 -7.61
N VAL A 203 -20.62 -18.32 -6.35
CA VAL A 203 -19.68 -18.26 -5.24
C VAL A 203 -19.65 -19.61 -4.55
N LYS A 204 -18.71 -20.47 -4.94
CA LYS A 204 -18.61 -21.87 -4.45
C LYS A 204 -18.23 -21.93 -2.98
N ALA A 205 -17.27 -21.10 -2.55
CA ALA A 205 -16.79 -21.07 -1.18
C ALA A 205 -16.24 -19.69 -0.81
N ARG A 206 -16.19 -19.39 0.49
CA ARG A 206 -15.48 -18.26 1.07
C ARG A 206 -14.60 -18.76 2.20
N GLU A 207 -13.35 -18.36 2.21
CA GLU A 207 -12.40 -18.61 3.29
C GLU A 207 -11.74 -17.28 3.69
N GLY A 208 -11.29 -17.21 4.93
CA GLY A 208 -10.67 -15.99 5.48
C GLY A 208 -11.56 -15.32 6.51
N GLY A 209 -11.22 -14.07 6.81
CA GLY A 209 -11.90 -13.32 7.86
C GLY A 209 -11.65 -13.86 9.28
N GLU A 210 -10.90 -14.95 9.44
CA GLU A 210 -10.48 -15.46 10.74
C GLU A 210 -9.56 -14.47 11.44
N GLU A 211 -9.73 -14.30 12.74
CA GLU A 211 -8.79 -13.51 13.53
C GLU A 211 -7.43 -14.21 13.57
N ILE A 212 -6.39 -13.46 13.26
CA ILE A 212 -5.00 -13.85 13.52
C ILE A 212 -4.78 -13.64 15.01
N ASP A 213 -4.40 -14.67 15.75
CA ASP A 213 -4.23 -14.53 17.18
C ASP A 213 -3.00 -13.65 17.55
N PHE A 214 -2.96 -13.23 18.81
CA PHE A 214 -1.91 -12.33 19.27
C PHE A 214 -0.51 -12.95 19.17
N GLU A 215 -0.34 -14.23 19.43
CA GLU A 215 0.99 -14.85 19.39
C GLU A 215 1.53 -14.91 17.95
N GLU A 216 0.64 -15.16 16.98
CA GLU A 216 0.98 -15.14 15.55
C GLU A 216 1.30 -13.69 15.07
N ALA A 217 0.54 -12.70 15.52
CA ALA A 217 0.70 -11.30 15.13
C ALA A 217 1.84 -10.56 15.87
N LYS A 218 2.30 -11.07 17.00
CA LYS A 218 3.15 -10.37 17.95
C LYS A 218 4.46 -9.85 17.33
N GLU A 219 5.16 -10.66 16.54
CA GLU A 219 6.43 -10.26 15.93
C GLU A 219 6.23 -9.15 14.91
N THR A 220 5.20 -9.25 14.09
CA THR A 220 4.83 -8.21 13.11
C THR A 220 4.46 -6.90 13.82
N ILE A 221 3.72 -6.99 14.94
CA ILE A 221 3.36 -5.82 15.75
C ILE A 221 4.61 -5.19 16.38
N ALA A 222 5.51 -6.01 16.92
CA ALA A 222 6.74 -5.52 17.53
C ALA A 222 7.59 -4.77 16.50
N ALA A 223 7.80 -5.35 15.32
CA ALA A 223 8.52 -4.69 14.23
C ALA A 223 7.86 -3.37 13.81
N TYR A 224 6.53 -3.36 13.66
CA TYR A 224 5.78 -2.14 13.32
C TYR A 224 5.93 -1.04 14.39
N LEU A 225 5.77 -1.37 15.67
CA LEU A 225 5.90 -0.41 16.78
C LEU A 225 7.32 0.11 16.90
N GLN A 226 8.33 -0.75 16.71
CA GLN A 226 9.74 -0.38 16.70
C GLN A 226 10.03 0.63 15.60
N GLU A 227 9.59 0.34 14.39
CA GLU A 227 9.74 1.25 13.24
C GLU A 227 9.05 2.59 13.47
N GLN A 228 7.84 2.60 14.02
CA GLN A 228 7.13 3.83 14.35
C GLN A 228 7.83 4.64 15.45
N ALA A 229 8.41 3.97 16.43
CA ALA A 229 9.17 4.62 17.48
C ALA A 229 10.49 5.20 16.93
N TRP A 230 11.18 4.45 16.08
CA TRP A 230 12.38 4.92 15.38
C TRP A 230 12.11 6.17 14.55
N ARG A 231 11.10 6.12 13.67
CA ARG A 231 10.73 7.28 12.84
C ARG A 231 10.38 8.52 13.67
N ARG A 232 9.74 8.35 14.83
CA ARG A 232 9.48 9.47 15.74
C ARG A 232 10.75 10.02 16.36
N ALA A 233 11.66 9.16 16.79
CA ALA A 233 12.94 9.57 17.36
C ALA A 233 13.79 10.32 16.33
N VAL A 234 13.89 9.83 15.11
CA VAL A 234 14.60 10.51 14.00
C VAL A 234 13.98 11.89 13.73
N ARG A 235 12.67 11.99 13.60
CA ARG A 235 12.00 13.30 13.39
C ARG A 235 12.28 14.27 14.50
N GLN A 236 12.22 13.82 15.75
CA GLN A 236 12.52 14.67 16.89
C GLN A 236 13.98 15.12 16.89
N TYR A 237 14.90 14.23 16.57
CA TYR A 237 16.33 14.56 16.49
C TYR A 237 16.59 15.60 15.39
N ILE A 238 16.05 15.41 14.19
CA ILE A 238 16.13 16.39 13.10
C ILE A 238 15.53 17.74 13.52
N SER A 239 14.39 17.76 14.21
CA SER A 239 13.77 18.99 14.70
C SER A 239 14.67 19.74 15.73
N ILE A 240 15.40 19.01 16.56
CA ILE A 240 16.37 19.59 17.49
C ILE A 240 17.53 20.20 16.73
N LEU A 241 18.11 19.48 15.75
CA LEU A 241 19.20 19.99 14.92
C LEU A 241 18.78 21.22 14.13
N ALA A 242 17.60 21.20 13.51
CA ALA A 242 17.06 22.34 12.78
C ALA A 242 16.82 23.57 13.69
N GLY A 243 16.36 23.35 14.91
CA GLY A 243 16.17 24.43 15.89
C GLY A 243 17.47 25.05 16.42
N GLN A 244 18.62 24.38 16.25
CA GLN A 244 19.94 24.85 16.64
C GLN A 244 20.75 25.45 15.50
N ALA A 245 20.33 25.17 14.25
CA ALA A 245 21.04 25.56 13.04
C ALA A 245 20.59 26.95 12.55
N ASP A 246 21.52 27.63 11.86
CA ASP A 246 21.22 28.83 11.08
C ASP A 246 20.85 28.41 9.65
N ILE A 247 19.55 28.50 9.33
CA ILE A 247 19.00 28.08 8.02
C ILE A 247 18.45 29.30 7.31
N GLU A 248 19.02 29.61 6.15
CA GLU A 248 18.59 30.71 5.28
C GLU A 248 17.93 30.18 4.01
N GLY A 249 16.87 30.84 3.57
CA GLY A 249 16.23 30.58 2.25
C GLY A 249 15.21 29.45 2.23
N LEU A 250 14.95 28.81 3.36
CA LEU A 250 13.87 27.85 3.54
C LEU A 250 13.28 28.01 4.95
N GLU A 251 11.96 28.12 5.06
CA GLU A 251 11.29 28.07 6.36
C GLU A 251 11.05 26.61 6.74
N ILE A 252 11.69 26.18 7.82
CA ILE A 252 11.43 24.87 8.43
C ILE A 252 10.53 25.11 9.63
N GLU A 253 9.28 24.62 9.58
CA GLU A 253 8.44 24.62 10.77
C GLU A 253 9.06 23.70 11.80
N ALA A 254 9.76 24.30 12.78
CA ALA A 254 10.27 23.60 13.93
C ALA A 254 9.09 22.93 14.66
N ALA A 255 9.10 21.64 14.79
CA ALA A 255 8.19 20.79 15.56
C ALA A 255 6.77 20.49 15.00
N GLY A 256 6.36 20.96 13.83
CA GLY A 256 5.00 20.73 13.28
C GLY A 256 4.91 19.93 11.97
N SER A 257 5.94 19.91 11.17
CA SER A 257 5.92 19.25 9.86
C SER A 257 6.46 17.82 9.93
N PRO A 258 5.86 16.86 9.24
CA PRO A 258 6.44 15.52 9.09
C PRO A 258 7.63 15.60 8.12
N LEU A 259 8.83 15.83 8.65
CA LEU A 259 10.07 15.95 7.89
C LEU A 259 10.51 14.63 7.22
N VAL A 260 9.85 13.51 7.54
CA VAL A 260 10.05 12.21 6.88
C VAL A 260 8.71 11.48 6.82
N GLN A 261 8.20 11.24 5.63
CA GLN A 261 7.08 10.32 5.38
C GLN A 261 7.59 8.93 5.04
#